data_4222c88b100a0ed61c32e575029de8bb
#
_entry.id   4222c88b100a0ed61c32e575029de8bb
#
_cell.length_a   1.000
_cell.length_b   1.000
_cell.length_c   1.000
_cell.angle_alpha   90.00
_cell.angle_beta   90.00
_cell.angle_gamma   90.00
#
_symmetry.space_group_name_H-M   'P 1'
#
loop_
_entity.id
_entity.type
_entity.pdbx_description
1 polymer ?
#
loop_
_entity_poly.entity_id
_entity_poly.type
_entity_poly.pdbx_seq_one_letter_code
_entity_poly.pdbx_strand_id
1 'polypeptide(L)'
;MRKVYILEPEWEESHNIIREVADVFVGVSGVKYSEDQLINMLRDFDAVIITSQHKISRGIIYNCHKLKVIVKYGSKPGIDNVDLEAATERRIPVCYTFGANYDSVAEFTVGLMLHAIKKISIISQSLREGLWRDSLLRSGVLGYELRGKTVGIIGLGQIGRRVAKILQGFNVKMLGYDPYISRDDIGGLNVELVKDLGELLRSSDIITIHATLTGETYHMIGEEEFKVMKPTAILVNTARGAIVDEEALIKALREKWIAGAALDVFEKEPPDPNNPLLKLPNVISTPHYASCTYEAYKREAIIAAEEVVRVLEGYKPRYIANPEVLKALNLKDGEPEVLRKFRELW
;
A
#
# COMPACT_ATOMS: atom_id res chain seq x y z
N MET A 1 21.67 -25.17 -14.17
CA MET A 1 21.25 -23.82 -14.49
C MET A 1 20.51 -23.31 -13.27
N ARG A 2 20.55 -21.98 -12.96
CA ARG A 2 19.80 -21.37 -11.84
C ARG A 2 18.31 -21.44 -12.15
N LYS A 3 17.46 -21.50 -11.10
CA LYS A 3 16.02 -21.62 -11.25
C LYS A 3 15.32 -20.56 -10.38
N VAL A 4 14.35 -19.89 -10.95
CA VAL A 4 13.52 -18.89 -10.28
C VAL A 4 12.06 -19.30 -10.33
N TYR A 5 11.39 -19.28 -9.18
CA TYR A 5 9.97 -19.54 -9.09
C TYR A 5 9.20 -18.24 -8.82
N ILE A 6 8.22 -17.93 -9.65
CA ILE A 6 7.30 -16.82 -9.49
C ILE A 6 5.96 -17.41 -9.06
N LEU A 7 5.53 -17.17 -7.82
CA LEU A 7 4.34 -17.82 -7.26
C LEU A 7 3.02 -17.35 -7.89
N GLU A 8 2.97 -16.11 -8.35
CA GLU A 8 1.84 -15.57 -9.11
C GLU A 8 2.29 -15.19 -10.52
N PRO A 9 1.56 -15.62 -11.57
CA PRO A 9 1.91 -15.25 -12.94
C PRO A 9 1.76 -13.74 -13.14
N GLU A 10 2.78 -13.15 -13.73
CA GLU A 10 2.84 -11.72 -13.97
C GLU A 10 3.28 -11.40 -15.41
N TRP A 11 3.91 -10.26 -15.59
CA TRP A 11 4.23 -9.67 -16.88
C TRP A 11 5.36 -10.40 -17.59
N GLU A 12 5.14 -10.72 -18.87
CA GLU A 12 6.13 -11.42 -19.72
C GLU A 12 7.48 -10.70 -19.77
N GLU A 13 7.46 -9.35 -19.71
CA GLU A 13 8.68 -8.56 -19.68
C GLU A 13 9.56 -8.89 -18.47
N SER A 14 8.98 -9.12 -17.30
CA SER A 14 9.74 -9.53 -16.10
C SER A 14 10.33 -10.92 -16.25
N HIS A 15 9.62 -11.85 -16.87
CA HIS A 15 10.14 -13.19 -17.16
C HIS A 15 11.34 -13.12 -18.12
N ASN A 16 11.30 -12.25 -19.14
CA ASN A 16 12.39 -12.08 -20.09
C ASN A 16 13.65 -11.54 -19.42
N ILE A 17 13.53 -10.63 -18.46
CA ILE A 17 14.65 -10.16 -17.64
C ILE A 17 15.31 -11.32 -16.89
N ILE A 18 14.52 -12.18 -16.24
CA ILE A 18 15.04 -13.31 -15.46
C ILE A 18 15.62 -14.40 -16.36
N ARG A 19 15.03 -14.68 -17.52
CA ARG A 19 15.49 -15.70 -18.47
C ARG A 19 16.91 -15.47 -19.00
N GLU A 20 17.42 -14.25 -18.92
CA GLU A 20 18.82 -13.97 -19.26
C GLU A 20 19.83 -14.67 -18.31
N VAL A 21 19.42 -15.01 -17.08
CA VAL A 21 20.32 -15.56 -16.05
C VAL A 21 19.84 -16.85 -15.39
N ALA A 22 18.57 -17.23 -15.59
CA ALA A 22 17.94 -18.38 -14.93
C ALA A 22 16.74 -18.94 -15.71
N ASP A 23 16.38 -20.19 -15.45
CA ASP A 23 15.10 -20.77 -15.89
C ASP A 23 13.97 -20.21 -15.02
N VAL A 24 12.87 -19.80 -15.65
CA VAL A 24 11.68 -19.23 -15.00
C VAL A 24 10.58 -20.28 -14.92
N PHE A 25 10.06 -20.46 -13.72
CA PHE A 25 8.91 -21.31 -13.43
C PHE A 25 7.82 -20.42 -12.80
N VAL A 26 6.60 -20.57 -13.27
CA VAL A 26 5.48 -19.71 -12.89
C VAL A 26 4.38 -20.56 -12.25
N GLY A 27 3.87 -20.11 -11.12
CA GLY A 27 2.77 -20.73 -10.41
C GLY A 27 1.41 -20.45 -11.07
N VAL A 28 0.36 -20.86 -10.39
CA VAL A 28 -1.02 -20.64 -10.83
C VAL A 28 -1.66 -19.57 -9.97
N SER A 29 -2.23 -18.55 -10.61
CA SER A 29 -2.84 -17.42 -9.92
C SER A 29 -3.97 -17.85 -8.97
N GLY A 30 -4.01 -17.23 -7.79
CA GLY A 30 -5.04 -17.44 -6.78
C GLY A 30 -4.94 -18.75 -6.01
N VAL A 31 -3.90 -19.58 -6.26
CA VAL A 31 -3.69 -20.82 -5.52
C VAL A 31 -2.94 -20.56 -4.23
N LYS A 32 -3.56 -20.92 -3.10
CA LYS A 32 -2.88 -20.91 -1.79
C LYS A 32 -2.20 -22.26 -1.56
N TYR A 33 -0.89 -22.22 -1.36
CA TYR A 33 -0.09 -23.41 -1.08
C TYR A 33 0.10 -23.58 0.44
N SER A 34 0.06 -24.82 0.92
CA SER A 34 0.52 -25.14 2.28
C SER A 34 2.03 -25.00 2.41
N GLU A 35 2.54 -24.94 3.65
CA GLU A 35 3.97 -24.89 3.93
C GLU A 35 4.71 -26.07 3.30
N ASP A 36 4.20 -27.29 3.46
CA ASP A 36 4.81 -28.50 2.89
C ASP A 36 4.84 -28.48 1.35
N GLN A 37 3.77 -27.95 0.73
CA GLN A 37 3.75 -27.77 -0.72
C GLN A 37 4.82 -26.77 -1.17
N LEU A 38 4.94 -25.62 -0.48
CA LEU A 38 5.98 -24.63 -0.78
C LEU A 38 7.38 -25.20 -0.58
N ILE A 39 7.66 -25.96 0.47
CA ILE A 39 8.94 -26.63 0.69
C ILE A 39 9.24 -27.57 -0.49
N ASN A 40 8.29 -28.41 -0.86
CA ASN A 40 8.47 -29.37 -1.95
C ASN A 40 8.71 -28.68 -3.30
N MET A 41 8.02 -27.56 -3.55
CA MET A 41 8.17 -26.78 -4.77
C MET A 41 9.50 -26.03 -4.81
N LEU A 42 9.88 -25.35 -3.71
CA LEU A 42 10.99 -24.39 -3.70
C LEU A 42 12.36 -24.98 -3.37
N ARG A 43 12.43 -26.24 -2.90
CA ARG A 43 13.72 -26.88 -2.46
C ARG A 43 14.84 -26.83 -3.49
N ASP A 44 14.51 -26.80 -4.78
CA ASP A 44 15.45 -26.84 -5.89
C ASP A 44 15.63 -25.48 -6.61
N PHE A 45 15.07 -24.43 -6.06
CA PHE A 45 15.09 -23.09 -6.65
C PHE A 45 16.12 -22.18 -5.96
N ASP A 46 16.75 -21.31 -6.75
CA ASP A 46 17.71 -20.31 -6.30
C ASP A 46 17.02 -19.01 -5.84
N ALA A 47 15.86 -18.71 -6.39
CA ALA A 47 15.09 -17.51 -6.04
C ALA A 47 13.58 -17.76 -6.08
N VAL A 48 12.85 -17.00 -5.28
CA VAL A 48 11.39 -16.97 -5.29
C VAL A 48 10.88 -15.53 -5.29
N ILE A 49 9.87 -15.28 -6.13
CA ILE A 49 9.08 -14.03 -6.10
C ILE A 49 7.69 -14.35 -5.54
N ILE A 50 7.24 -13.59 -4.55
CA ILE A 50 6.01 -13.83 -3.80
C ILE A 50 5.12 -12.58 -3.73
N THR A 51 3.83 -12.81 -3.50
CA THR A 51 2.86 -11.78 -3.15
C THR A 51 2.54 -11.81 -1.65
N SER A 52 1.64 -10.97 -1.19
CA SER A 52 1.12 -10.97 0.18
C SER A 52 0.33 -12.23 0.55
N GLN A 53 -0.12 -13.01 -0.43
CA GLN A 53 -0.91 -14.23 -0.21
C GLN A 53 -0.08 -15.42 0.29
N HIS A 54 1.25 -15.37 0.13
CA HIS A 54 2.15 -16.47 0.44
C HIS A 54 3.02 -16.13 1.65
N LYS A 55 3.04 -17.00 2.64
CA LYS A 55 3.90 -16.86 3.82
C LYS A 55 5.16 -17.69 3.62
N ILE A 56 6.32 -17.07 3.75
CA ILE A 56 7.63 -17.75 3.77
C ILE A 56 8.10 -17.86 5.22
N SER A 57 7.78 -19.00 5.82
CA SER A 57 8.09 -19.30 7.23
C SER A 57 9.56 -19.70 7.42
N ARG A 58 9.99 -19.79 8.68
CA ARG A 58 11.26 -20.36 9.10
C ARG A 58 11.44 -21.77 8.53
N GLY A 59 10.38 -22.59 8.54
CA GLY A 59 10.40 -23.95 8.01
C GLY A 59 10.75 -24.00 6.53
N ILE A 60 10.15 -23.15 5.71
CA ILE A 60 10.47 -23.05 4.28
C ILE A 60 11.91 -22.61 4.07
N ILE A 61 12.36 -21.54 4.77
CA ILE A 61 13.71 -21.00 4.65
C ILE A 61 14.77 -22.03 4.99
N TYR A 62 14.57 -22.83 6.01
CA TYR A 62 15.53 -23.84 6.42
C TYR A 62 15.52 -25.13 5.59
N ASN A 63 14.41 -25.49 4.95
CA ASN A 63 14.30 -26.65 4.07
C ASN A 63 14.66 -26.35 2.61
N CYS A 64 14.66 -25.09 2.18
CA CYS A 64 15.02 -24.66 0.82
C CYS A 64 16.49 -24.23 0.75
N HIS A 65 17.42 -25.21 0.79
CA HIS A 65 18.87 -24.94 0.94
C HIS A 65 19.51 -24.18 -0.23
N LYS A 66 18.93 -24.24 -1.43
CA LYS A 66 19.44 -23.56 -2.62
C LYS A 66 19.02 -22.09 -2.70
N LEU A 67 18.04 -21.67 -1.89
CA LEU A 67 17.46 -20.35 -1.96
C LEU A 67 18.49 -19.26 -1.60
N LYS A 68 18.68 -18.30 -2.51
CA LYS A 68 19.65 -17.20 -2.44
C LYS A 68 19.01 -15.84 -2.29
N VAL A 69 17.78 -15.69 -2.72
CA VAL A 69 17.02 -14.44 -2.64
C VAL A 69 15.51 -14.70 -2.60
N ILE A 70 14.83 -13.91 -1.80
CA ILE A 70 13.37 -13.84 -1.75
C ILE A 70 12.99 -12.41 -2.16
N VAL A 71 12.09 -12.25 -3.13
CA VAL A 71 11.56 -10.94 -3.50
C VAL A 71 10.06 -10.91 -3.27
N LYS A 72 9.59 -9.90 -2.56
CA LYS A 72 8.17 -9.69 -2.31
C LYS A 72 7.67 -8.45 -3.04
N TYR A 73 6.54 -8.57 -3.74
CA TYR A 73 5.84 -7.43 -4.32
C TYR A 73 5.31 -6.48 -3.25
N GLY A 74 5.44 -5.19 -3.48
CA GLY A 74 5.04 -4.13 -2.57
C GLY A 74 6.19 -3.50 -1.79
N SER A 75 5.88 -2.61 -0.86
CA SER A 75 6.86 -1.84 -0.08
C SER A 75 7.24 -2.53 1.23
N LYS A 76 8.34 -2.08 1.85
CA LYS A 76 8.92 -2.65 3.08
C LYS A 76 7.91 -2.83 4.23
N PRO A 77 7.00 -1.90 4.54
CA PRO A 77 6.02 -2.09 5.62
C PRO A 77 5.07 -3.29 5.44
N GLY A 78 5.05 -3.91 4.26
CA GLY A 78 4.23 -5.07 3.96
C GLY A 78 4.99 -6.39 3.88
N ILE A 79 6.20 -6.51 4.47
CA ILE A 79 7.00 -7.75 4.48
C ILE A 79 6.78 -8.52 5.80
N ASP A 80 5.58 -8.58 6.26
CA ASP A 80 5.13 -9.32 7.44
C ASP A 80 4.90 -10.81 7.19
N ASN A 81 4.87 -11.22 5.92
CA ASN A 81 4.69 -12.60 5.48
C ASN A 81 6.01 -13.36 5.21
N VAL A 82 7.16 -12.78 5.51
CA VAL A 82 8.47 -13.44 5.44
C VAL A 82 9.15 -13.43 6.81
N ASP A 83 9.64 -14.57 7.27
CA ASP A 83 10.47 -14.65 8.47
C ASP A 83 11.85 -14.02 8.20
N LEU A 84 11.97 -12.71 8.47
CA LEU A 84 13.19 -11.95 8.22
C LEU A 84 14.37 -12.41 9.07
N GLU A 85 14.11 -12.87 10.31
CA GLU A 85 15.14 -13.37 11.20
C GLU A 85 15.78 -14.65 10.62
N ALA A 86 14.94 -15.62 10.24
CA ALA A 86 15.40 -16.85 9.61
C ALA A 86 16.13 -16.59 8.28
N ALA A 87 15.63 -15.67 7.45
CA ALA A 87 16.30 -15.27 6.22
C ALA A 87 17.68 -14.66 6.50
N THR A 88 17.80 -13.84 7.54
CA THR A 88 19.04 -13.21 7.96
C THR A 88 20.05 -14.25 8.47
N GLU A 89 19.63 -15.18 9.33
CA GLU A 89 20.45 -16.31 9.82
C GLU A 89 20.99 -17.15 8.66
N ARG A 90 20.17 -17.38 7.64
CA ARG A 90 20.53 -18.12 6.42
C ARG A 90 21.26 -17.27 5.37
N ARG A 91 21.51 -15.99 5.65
CA ARG A 91 22.15 -15.02 4.75
C ARG A 91 21.44 -14.90 3.41
N ILE A 92 20.10 -14.92 3.44
CA ILE A 92 19.24 -14.76 2.27
C ILE A 92 18.71 -13.33 2.24
N PRO A 93 19.07 -12.50 1.24
CA PRO A 93 18.46 -11.20 1.02
C PRO A 93 16.95 -11.31 0.80
N VAL A 94 16.18 -10.53 1.53
CA VAL A 94 14.74 -10.33 1.31
C VAL A 94 14.56 -8.98 0.68
N CYS A 95 14.16 -8.96 -0.58
CA CYS A 95 14.01 -7.75 -1.39
C CYS A 95 12.51 -7.38 -1.53
N TYR A 96 12.24 -6.13 -1.92
CA TYR A 96 10.90 -5.61 -2.14
C TYR A 96 10.86 -4.60 -3.30
N THR A 97 9.67 -4.26 -3.78
CA THR A 97 9.49 -3.42 -4.96
C THR A 97 9.17 -1.97 -4.59
N PHE A 98 10.21 -1.25 -4.12
CA PHE A 98 10.07 0.13 -3.65
C PHE A 98 9.57 1.07 -4.74
N GLY A 99 8.53 1.83 -4.42
CA GLY A 99 8.05 2.91 -5.30
C GLY A 99 7.10 2.48 -6.41
N ALA A 100 6.94 1.18 -6.65
CA ALA A 100 6.17 0.68 -7.77
C ALA A 100 4.70 1.12 -7.80
N ASN A 101 4.07 1.27 -6.63
CA ASN A 101 2.63 1.51 -6.50
C ASN A 101 2.26 2.89 -5.90
N TYR A 102 3.23 3.77 -5.67
CA TYR A 102 2.97 5.03 -4.96
C TYR A 102 2.00 5.96 -5.69
N ASP A 103 2.10 6.05 -7.01
CA ASP A 103 1.21 6.89 -7.82
C ASP A 103 -0.20 6.30 -7.84
N SER A 104 -0.33 4.99 -8.00
CA SER A 104 -1.62 4.29 -7.96
C SER A 104 -2.37 4.53 -6.64
N VAL A 105 -1.68 4.37 -5.50
CA VAL A 105 -2.29 4.61 -4.18
C VAL A 105 -2.67 6.08 -4.01
N ALA A 106 -1.85 7.01 -4.49
CA ALA A 106 -2.15 8.44 -4.38
C ALA A 106 -3.38 8.83 -5.22
N GLU A 107 -3.46 8.36 -6.46
CA GLU A 107 -4.60 8.58 -7.34
C GLU A 107 -5.88 7.95 -6.78
N PHE A 108 -5.80 6.72 -6.30
CA PHE A 108 -6.93 6.02 -5.69
C PHE A 108 -7.44 6.76 -4.45
N THR A 109 -6.52 7.27 -3.60
CA THR A 109 -6.87 8.08 -2.43
C THR A 109 -7.67 9.32 -2.81
N VAL A 110 -7.20 10.07 -3.81
CA VAL A 110 -7.94 11.26 -4.30
C VAL A 110 -9.27 10.85 -4.94
N GLY A 111 -9.29 9.71 -5.65
CA GLY A 111 -10.52 9.10 -6.16
C GLY A 111 -11.54 8.81 -5.05
N LEU A 112 -11.12 8.21 -3.93
CA LEU A 112 -11.96 7.97 -2.76
C LEU A 112 -12.45 9.26 -2.11
N MET A 113 -11.61 10.29 -1.99
CA MET A 113 -12.02 11.61 -1.51
C MET A 113 -13.16 12.18 -2.36
N LEU A 114 -12.96 12.22 -3.69
CA LEU A 114 -13.98 12.71 -4.62
C LEU A 114 -15.25 11.87 -4.58
N HIS A 115 -15.12 10.55 -4.51
CA HIS A 115 -16.23 9.62 -4.41
C HIS A 115 -17.09 9.91 -3.17
N ALA A 116 -16.44 10.11 -2.02
CA ALA A 116 -17.11 10.39 -0.76
C ALA A 116 -17.84 11.74 -0.76
N ILE A 117 -17.14 12.84 -1.12
CA ILE A 117 -17.74 14.18 -1.07
C ILE A 117 -18.81 14.40 -2.15
N LYS A 118 -18.67 13.76 -3.32
CA LYS A 118 -19.64 13.83 -4.41
C LYS A 118 -20.80 12.84 -4.26
N LYS A 119 -20.73 11.92 -3.28
CA LYS A 119 -21.72 10.85 -3.03
C LYS A 119 -21.97 9.96 -4.24
N ILE A 120 -20.91 9.63 -5.00
CA ILE A 120 -21.02 8.96 -6.31
C ILE A 120 -21.71 7.61 -6.19
N SER A 121 -21.39 6.76 -5.19
CA SER A 121 -22.06 5.48 -4.97
C SER A 121 -23.57 5.64 -4.80
N ILE A 122 -23.99 6.55 -3.92
CA ILE A 122 -25.39 6.79 -3.63
C ILE A 122 -26.14 7.21 -4.88
N ILE A 123 -25.59 8.17 -5.63
CA ILE A 123 -26.20 8.69 -6.87
C ILE A 123 -26.27 7.59 -7.94
N SER A 124 -25.20 6.83 -8.11
CA SER A 124 -25.14 5.73 -9.08
C SER A 124 -26.14 4.62 -8.75
N GLN A 125 -26.23 4.24 -7.47
CA GLN A 125 -27.17 3.22 -7.02
C GLN A 125 -28.62 3.69 -7.19
N SER A 126 -28.94 4.93 -6.81
CA SER A 126 -30.27 5.51 -6.95
C SER A 126 -30.78 5.48 -8.39
N LEU A 127 -29.89 5.75 -9.37
CA LEU A 127 -30.28 5.66 -10.79
C LEU A 127 -30.61 4.23 -11.21
N ARG A 128 -29.87 3.23 -10.71
CA ARG A 128 -30.18 1.81 -10.96
C ARG A 128 -31.52 1.39 -10.35
N GLU A 129 -31.95 2.05 -9.28
CA GLU A 129 -33.24 1.88 -8.62
C GLU A 129 -34.38 2.70 -9.28
N GLY A 130 -34.10 3.37 -10.40
CA GLY A 130 -35.07 4.17 -11.16
C GLY A 130 -35.31 5.57 -10.62
N LEU A 131 -34.51 6.03 -9.66
CA LEU A 131 -34.63 7.39 -9.12
C LEU A 131 -33.87 8.38 -10.00
N TRP A 132 -34.55 9.50 -10.32
CA TRP A 132 -33.96 10.61 -11.08
C TRP A 132 -33.60 11.79 -10.19
N ARG A 133 -32.80 12.70 -10.74
CA ARG A 133 -32.26 13.90 -10.07
C ARG A 133 -33.23 14.58 -9.11
N ASP A 134 -34.49 14.83 -9.53
CA ASP A 134 -35.44 15.58 -8.73
C ASP A 134 -35.85 14.85 -7.45
N SER A 135 -35.87 13.51 -7.46
CA SER A 135 -36.14 12.70 -6.28
C SER A 135 -34.99 12.80 -5.28
N LEU A 136 -33.75 12.75 -5.77
CA LEU A 136 -32.54 12.89 -4.96
C LEU A 136 -32.44 14.27 -4.32
N LEU A 137 -32.74 15.33 -5.07
CA LEU A 137 -32.73 16.70 -4.54
C LEU A 137 -33.79 16.89 -3.45
N ARG A 138 -35.00 16.36 -3.63
CA ARG A 138 -36.05 16.36 -2.60
C ARG A 138 -35.64 15.60 -1.33
N SER A 139 -34.84 14.55 -1.47
CA SER A 139 -34.29 13.78 -0.35
C SER A 139 -33.03 14.41 0.27
N GLY A 140 -32.61 15.59 -0.18
CA GLY A 140 -31.45 16.30 0.35
C GLY A 140 -30.09 15.66 0.00
N VAL A 141 -30.05 14.80 -1.03
CA VAL A 141 -28.80 14.20 -1.49
C VAL A 141 -28.01 15.20 -2.32
N LEU A 142 -27.11 15.93 -1.67
CA LEU A 142 -26.20 16.88 -2.28
C LEU A 142 -24.75 16.48 -1.99
N GLY A 143 -23.89 16.61 -2.98
CA GLY A 143 -22.44 16.53 -2.81
C GLY A 143 -21.83 17.88 -2.48
N TYR A 144 -20.55 17.87 -2.15
CA TYR A 144 -19.75 19.08 -1.88
C TYR A 144 -18.67 19.27 -2.93
N GLU A 145 -18.18 20.52 -3.07
CA GLU A 145 -16.98 20.83 -3.83
C GLU A 145 -15.74 20.62 -2.98
N LEU A 146 -14.66 20.13 -3.60
CA LEU A 146 -13.37 20.00 -2.94
C LEU A 146 -12.67 21.36 -2.82
N ARG A 147 -12.88 22.25 -3.81
CA ARG A 147 -12.33 23.60 -3.82
C ARG A 147 -12.66 24.34 -2.51
N GLY A 148 -11.64 24.99 -1.94
CA GLY A 148 -11.77 25.76 -0.70
C GLY A 148 -11.87 24.92 0.58
N LYS A 149 -11.84 23.59 0.49
CA LYS A 149 -11.78 22.71 1.65
C LYS A 149 -10.38 22.66 2.22
N THR A 150 -10.28 22.31 3.49
CA THR A 150 -9.02 21.98 4.15
C THR A 150 -8.85 20.47 4.15
N VAL A 151 -7.72 19.98 3.60
CA VAL A 151 -7.33 18.58 3.62
C VAL A 151 -6.17 18.39 4.57
N GLY A 152 -6.36 17.59 5.62
CA GLY A 152 -5.33 17.16 6.56
C GLY A 152 -4.66 15.89 6.06
N ILE A 153 -3.34 15.92 5.91
CA ILE A 153 -2.53 14.80 5.43
C ILE A 153 -1.67 14.30 6.59
N ILE A 154 -1.95 13.10 7.07
CA ILE A 154 -1.19 12.44 8.13
C ILE A 154 -0.16 11.52 7.50
N GLY A 155 1.12 11.85 7.64
CA GLY A 155 2.24 11.19 6.96
C GLY A 155 2.54 11.83 5.60
N LEU A 156 3.70 12.48 5.49
CA LEU A 156 4.21 13.15 4.28
C LEU A 156 5.37 12.36 3.63
N GLY A 157 5.28 11.04 3.71
CA GLY A 157 6.15 10.13 2.99
C GLY A 157 5.93 10.17 1.47
N GLN A 158 6.31 9.13 0.78
CA GLN A 158 6.24 9.05 -0.69
C GLN A 158 4.81 9.18 -1.23
N ILE A 159 3.83 8.54 -0.58
CA ILE A 159 2.43 8.57 -1.00
C ILE A 159 1.79 9.91 -0.60
N GLY A 160 1.94 10.33 0.66
CA GLY A 160 1.33 11.58 1.13
C GLY A 160 1.75 12.81 0.33
N ARG A 161 3.02 12.89 -0.09
CA ARG A 161 3.51 13.96 -0.98
C ARG A 161 2.93 13.89 -2.39
N ARG A 162 2.67 12.68 -2.94
CA ARG A 162 1.99 12.53 -4.23
C ARG A 162 0.53 12.95 -4.14
N VAL A 163 -0.16 12.56 -3.08
CA VAL A 163 -1.52 13.04 -2.80
C VAL A 163 -1.55 14.56 -2.72
N ALA A 164 -0.63 15.17 -1.96
CA ALA A 164 -0.51 16.63 -1.89
C ALA A 164 -0.29 17.25 -3.27
N LYS A 165 0.57 16.66 -4.10
CA LYS A 165 0.83 17.13 -5.48
C LYS A 165 -0.42 17.11 -6.35
N ILE A 166 -1.20 16.03 -6.31
CA ILE A 166 -2.46 15.92 -7.06
C ILE A 166 -3.48 16.94 -6.56
N LEU A 167 -3.58 17.12 -5.24
CA LEU A 167 -4.53 18.03 -4.61
C LEU A 167 -4.27 19.51 -4.91
N GLN A 168 -3.06 19.90 -5.32
CA GLN A 168 -2.76 21.28 -5.74
C GLN A 168 -3.68 21.76 -6.86
N GLY A 169 -4.08 20.86 -7.77
CA GLY A 169 -5.01 21.19 -8.86
C GLY A 169 -6.44 21.49 -8.43
N PHE A 170 -6.82 21.18 -7.18
CA PHE A 170 -8.19 21.38 -6.67
C PHE A 170 -8.37 22.67 -5.87
N ASN A 171 -7.33 23.49 -5.72
CA ASN A 171 -7.38 24.73 -4.92
C ASN A 171 -7.88 24.49 -3.48
N VAL A 172 -7.36 23.47 -2.81
CA VAL A 172 -7.60 23.16 -1.39
C VAL A 172 -6.52 23.81 -0.52
N LYS A 173 -6.84 24.06 0.76
CA LYS A 173 -5.83 24.27 1.78
C LYS A 173 -5.34 22.90 2.27
N MET A 174 -4.02 22.70 2.35
CA MET A 174 -3.43 21.47 2.84
C MET A 174 -2.68 21.68 4.15
N LEU A 175 -3.04 20.90 5.17
CA LEU A 175 -2.30 20.78 6.42
C LEU A 175 -1.59 19.43 6.43
N GLY A 176 -0.34 19.39 6.87
CA GLY A 176 0.45 18.17 6.94
C GLY A 176 0.95 17.93 8.36
N TYR A 177 0.76 16.71 8.86
CA TYR A 177 1.34 16.24 10.12
C TYR A 177 2.26 15.06 9.87
N ASP A 178 3.53 15.26 10.15
CA ASP A 178 4.56 14.21 10.13
C ASP A 178 5.69 14.64 11.07
N PRO A 179 5.92 13.95 12.19
CA PRO A 179 6.91 14.36 13.17
C PRO A 179 8.37 14.20 12.69
N TYR A 180 8.58 13.48 11.57
CA TYR A 180 9.90 13.15 11.03
C TYR A 180 10.28 13.96 9.79
N ILE A 181 9.39 14.86 9.33
CA ILE A 181 9.56 15.63 8.09
C ILE A 181 9.69 17.12 8.41
N SER A 182 10.65 17.75 7.77
CA SER A 182 10.85 19.20 7.79
C SER A 182 10.27 19.90 6.55
N ARG A 183 10.29 21.22 6.55
CA ARG A 183 9.85 22.01 5.38
C ARG A 183 10.69 21.71 4.13
N ASP A 184 11.97 21.46 4.30
CA ASP A 184 12.90 21.20 3.19
C ASP A 184 12.59 19.84 2.53
N ASP A 185 12.09 18.86 3.30
CA ASP A 185 11.77 17.52 2.81
C ASP A 185 10.54 17.47 1.89
N ILE A 186 9.61 18.43 2.03
CA ILE A 186 8.38 18.47 1.21
C ILE A 186 8.54 19.28 -0.08
N GLY A 187 9.73 19.88 -0.28
CA GLY A 187 10.04 20.66 -1.50
C GLY A 187 9.04 21.79 -1.74
N GLY A 188 8.69 22.03 -3.01
CA GLY A 188 7.76 23.11 -3.41
C GLY A 188 6.27 22.81 -3.20
N LEU A 189 5.89 21.80 -2.43
CA LEU A 189 4.49 21.48 -2.14
C LEU A 189 3.85 22.57 -1.26
N ASN A 190 2.66 23.02 -1.66
CA ASN A 190 1.89 24.00 -0.88
C ASN A 190 1.14 23.32 0.28
N VAL A 191 1.90 22.77 1.25
CA VAL A 191 1.40 22.12 2.46
C VAL A 191 1.89 22.92 3.67
N GLU A 192 0.99 23.32 4.54
CA GLU A 192 1.30 23.92 5.82
C GLU A 192 1.58 22.81 6.85
N LEU A 193 2.81 22.73 7.36
CA LEU A 193 3.17 21.73 8.38
C LEU A 193 2.66 22.19 9.74
N VAL A 194 1.91 21.32 10.41
CA VAL A 194 1.47 21.49 11.79
C VAL A 194 2.22 20.53 12.72
N LYS A 195 2.46 20.97 13.96
CA LYS A 195 3.18 20.17 14.97
C LYS A 195 2.26 19.35 15.86
N ASP A 196 0.99 19.73 15.92
CA ASP A 196 -0.05 19.07 16.71
C ASP A 196 -1.05 18.36 15.80
N LEU A 197 -1.21 17.05 16.00
CA LEU A 197 -2.21 16.26 15.29
C LEU A 197 -3.63 16.80 15.53
N GLY A 198 -3.94 17.20 16.77
CA GLY A 198 -5.24 17.76 17.12
C GLY A 198 -5.54 19.06 16.37
N GLU A 199 -4.53 19.89 16.05
CA GLU A 199 -4.72 21.07 15.19
C GLU A 199 -5.16 20.68 13.78
N LEU A 200 -4.48 19.68 13.18
CA LEU A 200 -4.87 19.14 11.88
C LEU A 200 -6.29 18.63 11.88
N LEU A 201 -6.64 17.81 12.89
CA LEU A 201 -7.96 17.18 12.99
C LEU A 201 -9.11 18.20 13.13
N ARG A 202 -8.94 19.19 14.01
CA ARG A 202 -9.95 20.28 14.22
C ARG A 202 -10.17 21.15 12.98
N SER A 203 -9.11 21.33 12.19
CA SER A 203 -9.12 22.27 11.07
C SER A 203 -9.57 21.65 9.75
N SER A 204 -9.50 20.33 9.62
CA SER A 204 -9.68 19.63 8.33
C SER A 204 -11.13 19.26 8.04
N ASP A 205 -11.52 19.39 6.77
CA ASP A 205 -12.79 18.90 6.24
C ASP A 205 -12.64 17.46 5.71
N ILE A 206 -11.42 17.10 5.28
CA ILE A 206 -11.04 15.74 4.88
C ILE A 206 -9.73 15.42 5.56
N ILE A 207 -9.62 14.26 6.18
CA ILE A 207 -8.40 13.75 6.78
C ILE A 207 -7.98 12.50 6.01
N THR A 208 -6.73 12.45 5.56
CA THR A 208 -6.19 11.29 4.84
C THR A 208 -4.93 10.76 5.51
N ILE A 209 -4.86 9.44 5.66
CA ILE A 209 -3.79 8.75 6.38
C ILE A 209 -2.83 8.10 5.40
N HIS A 210 -1.54 8.45 5.52
CA HIS A 210 -0.42 7.89 4.76
C HIS A 210 0.78 7.54 5.66
N ALA A 211 0.56 7.49 6.97
CA ALA A 211 1.56 7.08 7.94
C ALA A 211 1.85 5.58 7.86
N THR A 212 3.05 5.17 8.24
CA THR A 212 3.40 3.76 8.43
C THR A 212 2.84 3.27 9.75
N LEU A 213 2.31 2.04 9.79
CA LEU A 213 1.89 1.40 11.03
C LEU A 213 3.14 1.02 11.86
N THR A 214 3.23 1.58 13.06
CA THR A 214 4.26 1.33 14.06
C THR A 214 3.60 1.29 15.44
N GLY A 215 4.36 1.03 16.51
CA GLY A 215 3.83 1.15 17.87
C GLY A 215 3.33 2.55 18.23
N GLU A 216 3.88 3.61 17.59
CA GLU A 216 3.47 5.00 17.81
C GLU A 216 2.19 5.37 17.04
N THR A 217 1.94 4.72 15.91
CA THR A 217 0.81 5.02 15.04
C THR A 217 -0.34 4.00 15.17
N TYR A 218 -0.13 2.94 15.95
CA TYR A 218 -1.19 1.98 16.28
C TYR A 218 -2.29 2.68 17.07
N HIS A 219 -3.53 2.64 16.58
CA HIS A 219 -4.70 3.33 17.13
C HIS A 219 -4.47 4.84 17.39
N MET A 220 -3.62 5.46 16.57
CA MET A 220 -3.34 6.91 16.65
C MET A 220 -4.59 7.77 16.47
N ILE A 221 -5.58 7.26 15.75
CA ILE A 221 -6.89 7.88 15.58
C ILE A 221 -7.91 7.06 16.37
N GLY A 222 -8.18 7.48 17.59
CA GLY A 222 -9.13 6.88 18.51
C GLY A 222 -10.31 7.78 18.80
N GLU A 223 -11.04 7.47 19.89
CA GLU A 223 -12.28 8.16 20.27
C GLU A 223 -12.05 9.67 20.50
N GLU A 224 -10.95 10.06 21.16
CA GLU A 224 -10.68 11.46 21.45
C GLU A 224 -10.32 12.24 20.19
N GLU A 225 -9.63 11.62 19.23
CA GLU A 225 -9.33 12.21 17.95
C GLU A 225 -10.60 12.41 17.11
N PHE A 226 -11.53 11.46 17.13
CA PHE A 226 -12.80 11.62 16.43
C PHE A 226 -13.66 12.73 17.02
N LYS A 227 -13.67 12.90 18.35
CA LYS A 227 -14.46 13.96 19.03
C LYS A 227 -14.00 15.37 18.69
N VAL A 228 -12.72 15.56 18.35
CA VAL A 228 -12.20 16.88 18.01
C VAL A 228 -12.31 17.20 16.51
N MET A 229 -12.66 16.23 15.67
CA MET A 229 -12.88 16.44 14.25
C MET A 229 -14.16 17.25 14.01
N LYS A 230 -14.26 17.88 12.83
CA LYS A 230 -15.52 18.53 12.43
C LYS A 230 -16.62 17.48 12.22
N PRO A 231 -17.88 17.73 12.63
CA PRO A 231 -19.00 16.83 12.34
C PRO A 231 -19.24 16.61 10.82
N THR A 232 -18.68 17.49 9.99
CA THR A 232 -18.71 17.38 8.53
C THR A 232 -17.48 16.68 7.95
N ALA A 233 -16.52 16.28 8.77
CA ALA A 233 -15.27 15.69 8.32
C ALA A 233 -15.46 14.31 7.69
N ILE A 234 -14.60 14.00 6.72
CA ILE A 234 -14.50 12.68 6.09
C ILE A 234 -13.11 12.14 6.35
N LEU A 235 -13.03 10.92 6.89
CA LEU A 235 -11.78 10.18 7.04
C LEU A 235 -11.51 9.33 5.80
N VAL A 236 -10.28 9.36 5.28
CA VAL A 236 -9.82 8.50 4.18
C VAL A 236 -8.60 7.71 4.66
N ASN A 237 -8.69 6.39 4.60
CA ASN A 237 -7.57 5.53 4.98
C ASN A 237 -7.23 4.53 3.86
N THR A 238 -6.07 4.74 3.25
CA THR A 238 -5.45 3.84 2.26
C THR A 238 -4.06 3.37 2.73
N ALA A 239 -3.76 3.54 4.03
CA ALA A 239 -2.47 3.16 4.62
C ALA A 239 -2.55 1.79 5.30
N ARG A 240 -2.98 1.74 6.57
CA ARG A 240 -3.21 0.50 7.34
C ARG A 240 -4.41 0.69 8.26
N GLY A 241 -5.27 -0.34 8.37
CA GLY A 241 -6.48 -0.29 9.19
C GLY A 241 -6.19 0.03 10.65
N ALA A 242 -5.24 -0.67 11.25
CA ALA A 242 -4.89 -0.54 12.67
C ALA A 242 -4.23 0.81 13.07
N ILE A 243 -4.08 1.78 12.16
CA ILE A 243 -3.77 3.17 12.53
C ILE A 243 -5.00 3.86 13.14
N VAL A 244 -6.17 3.36 12.79
CA VAL A 244 -7.46 3.82 13.30
C VAL A 244 -8.01 2.75 14.22
N ASP A 245 -8.47 3.13 15.40
CA ASP A 245 -9.28 2.27 16.25
C ASP A 245 -10.64 2.03 15.57
N GLU A 246 -10.85 0.81 15.09
CA GLU A 246 -12.03 0.46 14.28
C GLU A 246 -13.32 0.54 15.09
N GLU A 247 -13.29 0.20 16.39
CA GLU A 247 -14.46 0.33 17.27
C GLU A 247 -14.81 1.80 17.50
N ALA A 248 -13.81 2.66 17.73
CA ALA A 248 -13.99 4.09 17.87
C ALA A 248 -14.53 4.72 16.57
N LEU A 249 -14.06 4.28 15.40
CA LEU A 249 -14.56 4.73 14.11
C LEU A 249 -16.03 4.35 13.90
N ILE A 250 -16.42 3.11 14.20
CA ILE A 250 -17.82 2.66 14.13
C ILE A 250 -18.73 3.54 15.01
N LYS A 251 -18.28 3.82 16.24
CA LYS A 251 -19.01 4.70 17.16
C LYS A 251 -19.11 6.12 16.62
N ALA A 252 -18.00 6.70 16.16
CA ALA A 252 -17.97 8.06 15.61
C ALA A 252 -18.91 8.24 14.42
N LEU A 253 -18.98 7.24 13.53
CA LEU A 253 -19.88 7.25 12.38
C LEU A 253 -21.36 7.11 12.76
N ARG A 254 -21.68 6.26 13.73
CA ARG A 254 -23.06 6.06 14.23
C ARG A 254 -23.58 7.26 14.98
N GLU A 255 -22.74 7.85 15.82
CA GLU A 255 -23.07 9.01 16.64
C GLU A 255 -22.89 10.34 15.88
N LYS A 256 -22.45 10.27 14.61
CA LYS A 256 -22.25 11.42 13.71
C LYS A 256 -21.21 12.42 14.23
N TRP A 257 -20.17 11.94 14.90
CA TRP A 257 -19.03 12.80 15.25
C TRP A 257 -18.27 13.22 14.00
N ILE A 258 -18.29 12.36 12.95
CA ILE A 258 -17.82 12.67 11.61
C ILE A 258 -18.89 12.32 10.57
N ALA A 259 -18.83 12.92 9.39
CA ALA A 259 -19.82 12.73 8.34
C ALA A 259 -19.71 11.38 7.64
N GLY A 260 -18.50 10.83 7.50
CA GLY A 260 -18.29 9.59 6.79
C GLY A 260 -16.83 9.14 6.76
N ALA A 261 -16.61 7.96 6.18
CA ALA A 261 -15.29 7.43 5.94
C ALA A 261 -15.17 6.77 4.55
N ALA A 262 -13.94 6.75 4.01
CA ALA A 262 -13.58 5.98 2.83
C ALA A 262 -12.35 5.13 3.15
N LEU A 263 -12.52 3.83 3.16
CA LEU A 263 -11.58 2.87 3.70
C LEU A 263 -11.18 1.87 2.61
N ASP A 264 -9.89 1.77 2.34
CA ASP A 264 -9.34 0.69 1.52
C ASP A 264 -8.73 -0.44 2.36
N VAL A 265 -8.55 -0.16 3.66
CA VAL A 265 -7.89 -1.05 4.63
C VAL A 265 -8.71 -1.18 5.91
N PHE A 266 -8.59 -2.34 6.56
CA PHE A 266 -9.30 -2.69 7.80
C PHE A 266 -8.31 -3.17 8.86
N GLU A 267 -8.71 -3.12 10.12
CA GLU A 267 -7.87 -3.58 11.22
C GLU A 267 -7.58 -5.08 11.10
N LYS A 268 -8.60 -5.86 10.71
CA LYS A 268 -8.47 -7.26 10.32
C LYS A 268 -8.78 -7.43 8.84
N GLU A 269 -7.87 -8.01 8.09
CA GLU A 269 -8.01 -8.28 6.65
C GLU A 269 -7.92 -9.78 6.35
N PRO A 270 -8.90 -10.36 5.59
CA PRO A 270 -10.14 -9.72 5.15
C PRO A 270 -11.07 -9.41 6.33
N PRO A 271 -11.88 -8.33 6.24
CA PRO A 271 -12.84 -7.98 7.28
C PRO A 271 -13.95 -9.05 7.39
N ASP A 272 -14.48 -9.21 8.61
CA ASP A 272 -15.65 -10.08 8.80
C ASP A 272 -16.83 -9.57 7.93
N PRO A 273 -17.54 -10.45 7.21
CA PRO A 273 -18.71 -10.05 6.41
C PRO A 273 -19.80 -9.33 7.22
N ASN A 274 -19.81 -9.51 8.54
CA ASN A 274 -20.71 -8.82 9.45
C ASN A 274 -20.14 -7.52 10.03
N ASN A 275 -18.93 -7.14 9.67
CA ASN A 275 -18.31 -5.90 10.13
C ASN A 275 -19.27 -4.71 9.91
N PRO A 276 -19.59 -3.93 10.96
CA PRO A 276 -20.54 -2.82 10.85
C PRO A 276 -20.14 -1.79 9.81
N LEU A 277 -18.85 -1.53 9.60
CA LEU A 277 -18.36 -0.58 8.61
C LEU A 277 -18.85 -0.89 7.19
N LEU A 278 -19.00 -2.19 6.84
CA LEU A 278 -19.48 -2.62 5.54
C LEU A 278 -20.99 -2.34 5.32
N LYS A 279 -21.72 -2.03 6.39
CA LYS A 279 -23.17 -1.83 6.39
C LYS A 279 -23.57 -0.37 6.60
N LEU A 280 -22.64 0.50 7.00
CA LEU A 280 -22.93 1.92 7.25
C LEU A 280 -23.05 2.68 5.92
N PRO A 281 -24.16 3.44 5.71
CA PRO A 281 -24.42 4.14 4.45
C PRO A 281 -23.48 5.32 4.19
N ASN A 282 -22.77 5.78 5.21
CA ASN A 282 -21.77 6.86 5.16
C ASN A 282 -20.33 6.33 5.12
N VAL A 283 -20.16 5.05 4.80
CA VAL A 283 -18.84 4.42 4.59
C VAL A 283 -18.71 3.94 3.16
N ILE A 284 -17.57 4.24 2.54
CA ILE A 284 -17.13 3.64 1.28
C ILE A 284 -16.02 2.65 1.64
N SER A 285 -16.17 1.40 1.20
CA SER A 285 -15.22 0.33 1.48
C SER A 285 -14.69 -0.28 0.19
N THR A 286 -13.37 -0.48 0.13
CA THR A 286 -12.70 -1.19 -0.97
C THR A 286 -11.75 -2.26 -0.40
N PRO A 287 -11.49 -3.38 -1.11
CA PRO A 287 -10.85 -4.55 -0.54
C PRO A 287 -9.31 -4.51 -0.66
N HIS A 288 -8.66 -3.47 -0.08
CA HIS A 288 -7.21 -3.23 -0.15
C HIS A 288 -6.71 -3.21 -1.60
N TYR A 289 -7.35 -2.35 -2.42
CA TYR A 289 -7.21 -2.34 -3.87
C TYR A 289 -6.49 -1.11 -4.42
N ALA A 290 -6.08 -0.19 -3.56
CA ALA A 290 -5.49 1.10 -3.96
C ALA A 290 -4.22 0.97 -4.82
N SER A 291 -3.47 -0.12 -4.66
CA SER A 291 -2.27 -0.39 -5.46
C SER A 291 -2.53 -1.16 -6.75
N CYS A 292 -3.75 -1.67 -6.98
CA CYS A 292 -4.06 -2.60 -8.06
C CYS A 292 -4.31 -1.87 -9.39
N THR A 293 -3.24 -1.44 -10.05
CA THR A 293 -3.27 -0.91 -11.42
C THR A 293 -2.31 -1.67 -12.33
N TYR A 294 -2.56 -1.66 -13.63
CA TYR A 294 -1.69 -2.29 -14.62
C TYR A 294 -0.25 -1.78 -14.51
N GLU A 295 -0.08 -0.47 -14.38
CA GLU A 295 1.21 0.19 -14.31
C GLU A 295 1.96 -0.16 -13.03
N ALA A 296 1.26 -0.23 -11.89
CA ALA A 296 1.88 -0.62 -10.61
C ALA A 296 2.36 -2.07 -10.67
N TYR A 297 1.53 -3.00 -11.10
CA TYR A 297 1.91 -4.41 -11.22
C TYR A 297 3.04 -4.62 -12.22
N LYS A 298 3.01 -3.94 -13.36
CA LYS A 298 4.11 -3.99 -14.33
C LYS A 298 5.42 -3.52 -13.69
N ARG A 299 5.41 -2.38 -13.00
CA ARG A 299 6.59 -1.88 -12.29
C ARG A 299 7.05 -2.83 -11.17
N GLU A 300 6.12 -3.40 -10.40
CA GLU A 300 6.44 -4.39 -9.37
C GLU A 300 7.15 -5.61 -9.96
N ALA A 301 6.63 -6.15 -11.05
CA ALA A 301 7.20 -7.30 -11.74
C ALA A 301 8.61 -7.02 -12.28
N ILE A 302 8.82 -5.86 -12.92
CA ILE A 302 10.12 -5.46 -13.45
C ILE A 302 11.12 -5.27 -12.31
N ILE A 303 10.78 -4.52 -11.26
CA ILE A 303 11.67 -4.31 -10.11
C ILE A 303 12.03 -5.65 -9.45
N ALA A 304 11.05 -6.53 -9.24
CA ALA A 304 11.29 -7.83 -8.63
C ALA A 304 12.24 -8.68 -9.47
N ALA A 305 12.06 -8.70 -10.79
CA ALA A 305 12.96 -9.40 -11.71
C ALA A 305 14.38 -8.83 -11.64
N GLU A 306 14.54 -7.52 -11.62
CA GLU A 306 15.84 -6.87 -11.48
C GLU A 306 16.52 -7.21 -10.16
N GLU A 307 15.79 -7.21 -9.03
CA GLU A 307 16.36 -7.58 -7.72
C GLU A 307 16.82 -9.05 -7.70
N VAL A 308 16.05 -9.98 -8.31
CA VAL A 308 16.47 -11.37 -8.49
C VAL A 308 17.76 -11.45 -9.30
N VAL A 309 17.81 -10.80 -10.46
CA VAL A 309 18.98 -10.82 -11.34
C VAL A 309 20.20 -10.23 -10.65
N ARG A 310 20.05 -9.11 -9.93
CA ARG A 310 21.15 -8.49 -9.17
C ARG A 310 21.79 -9.49 -8.20
N VAL A 311 20.99 -10.12 -7.36
CA VAL A 311 21.51 -11.05 -6.36
C VAL A 311 22.12 -12.30 -7.01
N LEU A 312 21.45 -12.86 -8.03
CA LEU A 312 21.96 -14.06 -8.73
C LEU A 312 23.28 -13.79 -9.49
N GLU A 313 23.47 -12.59 -10.00
CA GLU A 313 24.71 -12.15 -10.67
C GLU A 313 25.78 -11.63 -9.69
N GLY A 314 25.52 -11.71 -8.39
CA GLY A 314 26.46 -11.33 -7.34
C GLY A 314 26.56 -9.82 -7.10
N TYR A 315 25.50 -9.05 -7.40
CA TYR A 315 25.40 -7.64 -7.12
C TYR A 315 24.48 -7.36 -5.93
N LYS A 316 24.74 -6.25 -5.23
CA LYS A 316 23.89 -5.78 -4.12
C LYS A 316 22.49 -5.46 -4.64
N PRO A 317 21.43 -5.93 -3.97
CA PRO A 317 20.07 -5.47 -4.25
C PRO A 317 19.94 -3.98 -3.92
N ARG A 318 19.02 -3.31 -4.59
CA ARG A 318 18.70 -1.89 -4.32
C ARG A 318 17.74 -1.74 -3.16
N TYR A 319 16.78 -2.65 -3.04
CA TYR A 319 15.68 -2.59 -2.09
C TYR A 319 15.65 -3.84 -1.22
N ILE A 320 16.28 -3.76 -0.05
CA ILE A 320 16.45 -4.89 0.86
C ILE A 320 15.83 -4.60 2.23
N ALA A 321 15.12 -5.60 2.78
CA ALA A 321 14.45 -5.52 4.08
C ALA A 321 15.38 -5.86 5.25
N ASN A 322 16.34 -6.77 5.04
CA ASN A 322 17.33 -7.24 6.01
C ASN A 322 18.77 -6.89 5.57
N PRO A 323 19.15 -5.60 5.58
CA PRO A 323 20.44 -5.12 5.02
C PRO A 323 21.66 -5.67 5.75
N GLU A 324 21.54 -6.17 6.95
CA GLU A 324 22.59 -6.79 7.75
C GLU A 324 23.22 -8.00 7.04
N VAL A 325 22.49 -8.72 6.18
CA VAL A 325 23.02 -9.86 5.42
C VAL A 325 24.10 -9.44 4.43
N LEU A 326 24.09 -8.19 3.97
CA LEU A 326 25.06 -7.70 2.99
C LEU A 326 26.50 -7.74 3.53
N LYS A 327 26.68 -7.65 4.85
CA LYS A 327 28.02 -7.77 5.48
C LYS A 327 28.62 -9.16 5.34
N ALA A 328 27.78 -10.18 5.23
CA ALA A 328 28.18 -11.58 5.14
C ALA A 328 28.24 -12.11 3.69
N LEU A 329 27.75 -11.32 2.74
CA LEU A 329 27.72 -11.65 1.32
C LEU A 329 28.75 -10.81 0.57
N ASN A 330 29.57 -11.45 -0.24
CA ASN A 330 30.55 -10.76 -1.08
C ASN A 330 29.89 -10.28 -2.40
N LEU A 331 28.99 -9.28 -2.27
CA LEU A 331 28.25 -8.74 -3.41
C LEU A 331 28.92 -7.47 -3.93
N LYS A 332 28.94 -7.31 -5.26
CA LYS A 332 29.50 -6.17 -5.98
C LYS A 332 28.55 -4.95 -5.89
N ASP A 333 29.12 -3.76 -5.84
CA ASP A 333 28.39 -2.53 -6.12
C ASP A 333 28.16 -2.38 -7.64
N GLY A 334 27.16 -1.57 -8.02
CA GLY A 334 26.87 -1.29 -9.42
C GLY A 334 25.67 -2.08 -9.97
N GLU A 335 25.66 -2.29 -11.27
CA GLU A 335 24.54 -2.89 -12.00
C GLU A 335 25.03 -4.02 -12.89
N PRO A 336 24.36 -5.20 -12.90
CA PRO A 336 24.64 -6.28 -13.85
C PRO A 336 24.51 -5.77 -15.30
N GLU A 337 25.43 -6.20 -16.17
CA GLU A 337 25.42 -5.79 -17.58
C GLU A 337 24.12 -6.20 -18.29
N VAL A 338 23.58 -7.34 -17.94
CA VAL A 338 22.35 -7.89 -18.50
C VAL A 338 21.14 -6.94 -18.30
N LEU A 339 21.08 -6.20 -17.18
CA LEU A 339 19.99 -5.28 -16.92
C LEU A 339 20.01 -4.02 -17.79
N ARG A 340 21.16 -3.66 -18.35
CA ARG A 340 21.28 -2.49 -19.24
C ARG A 340 20.45 -2.62 -20.50
N LYS A 341 20.17 -3.85 -20.95
CA LYS A 341 19.34 -4.13 -22.12
C LYS A 341 17.87 -3.75 -21.91
N PHE A 342 17.42 -3.67 -20.66
CA PHE A 342 16.02 -3.49 -20.28
C PHE A 342 15.68 -2.09 -19.76
N ARG A 343 16.61 -1.13 -19.87
CA ARG A 343 16.42 0.26 -19.37
C ARG A 343 15.24 0.98 -19.99
N GLU A 344 14.79 0.60 -21.18
CA GLU A 344 13.67 1.20 -21.89
C GLU A 344 12.31 0.75 -21.38
N LEU A 345 12.26 -0.21 -20.44
CA LEU A 345 11.00 -0.68 -19.83
C LEU A 345 10.46 0.26 -18.75
N TRP A 346 11.24 1.29 -18.37
CA TRP A 346 10.93 2.26 -17.32
C TRP A 346 10.20 3.51 -17.82
#